data_9f923d1fb6b878f127d3e2bf1f1b46ec
#
_entry.id   9f923d1fb6b878f127d3e2bf1f1b46ec
#
_cell.length_a   1.000
_cell.length_b   1.000
_cell.length_c   1.000
_cell.angle_alpha   90.00
_cell.angle_beta   90.00
_cell.angle_gamma   90.00
#
_symmetry.space_group_name_H-M   'P 1'
#
loop_
_entity.id
_entity.type
_entity.pdbx_description
1 polymer ?
#
loop_
_entity_poly.entity_id
_entity_poly.type
_entity_poly.pdbx_seq_one_letter_code
_entity_poly.pdbx_strand_id
1 'polypeptide(L)'
;MTSVPEHVGVYGGGRMGAGIAHAFLACGATVTVVEADQAAADAARERVHGTLAKADQIGKLGADLAEVQARLAVASDASAFAGSDLVVEAVPEIPDLKKKLLASVAQVAPGAVIATNTSSLSVDDLASSVDDPTRFIGLHFFNPVPASELVEIVVGARTAADLVTKAQGWVDGLGKTGIVVKDSPGFASSRLGVAIALEAMRMVEEGVASAADIDIAMQLGYKHPMGPLKTTDLVGLDVRLAIAEYLASTLGSRFEPPQVLRDKVERGELGRKTGQGFYTW
;
A
#
# COMPACT_ATOMS: atom_id res chain seq x y z
N MET A 1 17.72 18.69 6.71
CA MET A 1 17.27 17.29 6.62
C MET A 1 15.79 17.31 6.97
N THR A 2 14.92 16.90 6.05
CA THR A 2 13.48 16.72 6.33
C THR A 2 13.35 15.54 7.30
N SER A 3 12.93 15.82 8.54
CA SER A 3 12.77 14.79 9.57
C SER A 3 11.44 14.05 9.35
N VAL A 4 11.46 12.73 9.45
CA VAL A 4 10.22 11.93 9.60
C VAL A 4 9.52 12.30 10.92
N PRO A 5 8.21 12.00 11.09
CA PRO A 5 7.53 12.17 12.38
C PRO A 5 8.22 11.37 13.48
N GLU A 6 8.28 11.91 14.69
CA GLU A 6 8.95 11.24 15.83
C GLU A 6 8.12 10.05 16.36
N HIS A 7 6.80 10.21 16.43
CA HIS A 7 5.88 9.20 16.93
C HIS A 7 4.88 8.80 15.86
N VAL A 8 5.01 7.56 15.34
CA VAL A 8 4.19 7.05 14.25
C VAL A 8 3.34 5.88 14.74
N GLY A 9 2.03 6.01 14.56
CA GLY A 9 1.09 4.91 14.70
C GLY A 9 0.94 4.15 13.38
N VAL A 10 0.79 2.82 13.44
CA VAL A 10 0.40 2.00 12.29
C VAL A 10 -0.77 1.13 12.71
N TYR A 11 -1.93 1.35 12.10
CA TYR A 11 -3.11 0.53 12.34
C TYR A 11 -3.15 -0.64 11.37
N GLY A 12 -3.00 -1.85 11.90
CA GLY A 12 -2.83 -3.08 11.13
C GLY A 12 -1.36 -3.43 10.87
N GLY A 13 -0.87 -4.50 11.51
CA GLY A 13 0.50 -5.01 11.41
C GLY A 13 0.66 -6.17 10.43
N GLY A 14 -0.22 -6.25 9.42
CA GLY A 14 -0.09 -7.18 8.30
C GLY A 14 1.17 -6.90 7.48
N ARG A 15 1.27 -7.50 6.30
CA ARG A 15 2.45 -7.35 5.41
C ARG A 15 2.79 -5.88 5.13
N MET A 16 1.76 -5.07 4.80
CA MET A 16 1.97 -3.65 4.50
C MET A 16 2.32 -2.86 5.75
N GLY A 17 1.52 -2.98 6.82
CA GLY A 17 1.77 -2.23 8.04
C GLY A 17 3.10 -2.57 8.71
N ALA A 18 3.51 -3.84 8.73
CA ALA A 18 4.84 -4.22 9.22
C ALA A 18 5.96 -3.59 8.39
N GLY A 19 5.79 -3.51 7.06
CA GLY A 19 6.74 -2.83 6.19
C GLY A 19 6.78 -1.31 6.40
N ILE A 20 5.63 -0.69 6.64
CA ILE A 20 5.53 0.75 6.96
C ILE A 20 6.20 1.03 8.31
N ALA A 21 5.90 0.23 9.34
CA ALA A 21 6.55 0.32 10.64
C ALA A 21 8.07 0.20 10.53
N HIS A 22 8.55 -0.79 9.77
CA HIS A 22 9.98 -0.94 9.48
C HIS A 22 10.59 0.34 8.89
N ALA A 23 9.93 0.93 7.86
CA ALA A 23 10.48 2.10 7.18
C ALA A 23 10.67 3.29 8.13
N PHE A 24 9.68 3.57 8.99
CA PHE A 24 9.78 4.64 9.99
C PHE A 24 10.80 4.33 11.11
N LEU A 25 10.82 3.10 11.62
CA LEU A 25 11.79 2.66 12.64
C LEU A 25 13.24 2.80 12.13
N ALA A 26 13.52 2.39 10.90
CA ALA A 26 14.83 2.49 10.29
C ALA A 26 15.31 3.94 10.14
N CYS A 27 14.36 4.89 10.03
CA CYS A 27 14.63 6.33 9.95
C CYS A 27 14.60 7.05 11.31
N GLY A 28 14.54 6.32 12.42
CA GLY A 28 14.70 6.86 13.77
C GLY A 28 13.40 7.15 14.53
N ALA A 29 12.23 6.96 13.92
CA ALA A 29 10.95 7.15 14.59
C ALA A 29 10.71 6.10 15.70
N THR A 30 9.88 6.46 16.68
CA THR A 30 9.22 5.51 17.57
C THR A 30 7.90 5.10 16.93
N VAL A 31 7.62 3.78 16.86
CA VAL A 31 6.45 3.27 16.17
C VAL A 31 5.59 2.43 17.09
N THR A 32 4.27 2.71 17.09
CA THR A 32 3.27 1.88 17.76
C THR A 32 2.40 1.20 16.71
N VAL A 33 2.38 -0.13 16.70
CA VAL A 33 1.49 -0.92 15.84
C VAL A 33 0.28 -1.38 16.66
N VAL A 34 -0.92 -1.13 16.16
CA VAL A 34 -2.17 -1.60 16.78
C VAL A 34 -2.83 -2.64 15.88
N GLU A 35 -3.25 -3.74 16.49
CA GLU A 35 -3.94 -4.86 15.86
C GLU A 35 -5.27 -5.17 16.55
N ALA A 36 -6.05 -6.09 15.98
CA ALA A 36 -7.39 -6.42 16.45
C ALA A 36 -7.38 -7.13 17.82
N ASP A 37 -6.32 -7.84 18.15
CA ASP A 37 -6.12 -8.56 19.41
C ASP A 37 -4.64 -8.74 19.75
N GLN A 38 -4.34 -9.24 20.95
CA GLN A 38 -2.96 -9.41 21.41
C GLN A 38 -2.17 -10.41 20.58
N ALA A 39 -2.80 -11.50 20.11
CA ALA A 39 -2.10 -12.51 19.30
C ALA A 39 -1.69 -11.93 17.95
N ALA A 40 -2.56 -11.13 17.32
CA ALA A 40 -2.24 -10.40 16.09
C ALA A 40 -1.16 -9.34 16.30
N ALA A 41 -1.18 -8.64 17.45
CA ALA A 41 -0.15 -7.65 17.83
C ALA A 41 1.23 -8.32 18.02
N ASP A 42 1.29 -9.47 18.68
CA ASP A 42 2.54 -10.23 18.84
C ASP A 42 3.05 -10.74 17.49
N ALA A 43 2.17 -11.25 16.64
CA ALA A 43 2.54 -11.63 15.27
C ALA A 43 3.02 -10.45 14.42
N ALA A 44 2.48 -9.24 14.63
CA ALA A 44 2.95 -8.03 13.98
C ALA A 44 4.36 -7.66 14.44
N ARG A 45 4.64 -7.74 15.75
CA ARG A 45 5.99 -7.54 16.31
C ARG A 45 7.00 -8.46 15.64
N GLU A 46 6.70 -9.75 15.57
CA GLU A 46 7.60 -10.73 14.93
C GLU A 46 7.86 -10.41 13.46
N ARG A 47 6.83 -9.98 12.71
CA ARG A 47 7.00 -9.56 11.31
C ARG A 47 7.92 -8.35 11.19
N VAL A 48 7.74 -7.32 12.01
CA VAL A 48 8.57 -6.12 11.99
C VAL A 48 10.01 -6.48 12.36
N HIS A 49 10.22 -7.22 13.46
CA HIS A 49 11.54 -7.67 13.89
C HIS A 49 12.24 -8.51 12.80
N GLY A 50 11.50 -9.42 12.15
CA GLY A 50 12.03 -10.24 11.05
C GLY A 50 12.47 -9.40 9.83
N THR A 51 11.73 -8.34 9.48
CA THR A 51 12.14 -7.45 8.39
C THR A 51 13.33 -6.58 8.75
N LEU A 52 13.42 -6.10 10.00
CA LEU A 52 14.56 -5.33 10.52
C LEU A 52 15.82 -6.19 10.57
N ALA A 53 15.73 -7.41 11.12
CA ALA A 53 16.85 -8.36 11.17
C ALA A 53 17.38 -8.70 9.77
N LYS A 54 16.48 -8.87 8.79
CA LYS A 54 16.89 -9.08 7.40
C LYS A 54 17.62 -7.86 6.81
N ALA A 55 17.17 -6.64 7.12
CA ALA A 55 17.84 -5.41 6.68
C ALA A 55 19.22 -5.28 7.31
N ASP A 56 19.36 -5.60 8.60
CA ASP A 56 20.64 -5.64 9.32
C ASP A 56 21.62 -6.62 8.70
N GLN A 57 21.19 -7.87 8.44
CA GLN A 57 22.01 -8.91 7.82
C GLN A 57 22.61 -8.51 6.46
N ILE A 58 21.92 -7.66 5.71
CA ILE A 58 22.39 -7.17 4.40
C ILE A 58 22.98 -5.75 4.45
N GLY A 59 23.26 -5.25 5.67
CA GLY A 59 23.90 -3.95 5.90
C GLY A 59 23.06 -2.73 5.50
N LYS A 60 21.72 -2.85 5.52
CA LYS A 60 20.79 -1.77 5.13
C LYS A 60 20.06 -1.09 6.29
N LEU A 61 20.35 -1.48 7.55
CA LEU A 61 19.63 -0.89 8.68
C LEU A 61 20.21 0.46 9.14
N GLY A 62 21.49 0.69 8.98
CA GLY A 62 22.15 1.97 9.29
C GLY A 62 22.30 2.32 10.79
N ALA A 63 21.75 1.49 11.69
CA ALA A 63 21.80 1.66 13.15
C ALA A 63 21.82 0.27 13.84
N ASP A 64 22.10 0.24 15.15
CA ASP A 64 22.07 -1.00 15.92
C ASP A 64 20.67 -1.62 15.93
N LEU A 65 20.59 -2.93 15.62
CA LEU A 65 19.32 -3.64 15.49
C LEU A 65 18.50 -3.61 16.79
N ALA A 66 19.14 -3.81 17.95
CA ALA A 66 18.45 -3.83 19.23
C ALA A 66 17.90 -2.44 19.58
N GLU A 67 18.62 -1.38 19.28
CA GLU A 67 18.16 0.00 19.46
C GLU A 67 16.96 0.32 18.55
N VAL A 68 16.98 -0.13 17.30
CA VAL A 68 15.86 0.06 16.37
C VAL A 68 14.64 -0.73 16.83
N GLN A 69 14.82 -1.99 17.25
CA GLN A 69 13.73 -2.84 17.75
C GLN A 69 13.11 -2.30 19.04
N ALA A 70 13.90 -1.68 19.91
CA ALA A 70 13.42 -1.09 21.17
C ALA A 70 12.47 0.10 20.99
N ARG A 71 12.44 0.73 19.79
CA ARG A 71 11.52 1.79 19.44
C ARG A 71 10.15 1.30 18.93
N LEU A 72 9.93 -0.03 18.86
CA LEU A 72 8.67 -0.63 18.47
C LEU A 72 7.82 -0.96 19.69
N ALA A 73 6.61 -0.42 19.75
CA ALA A 73 5.52 -0.87 20.62
C ALA A 73 4.45 -1.58 19.79
N VAL A 74 3.75 -2.55 20.39
CA VAL A 74 2.56 -3.18 19.81
C VAL A 74 1.44 -3.19 20.84
N ALA A 75 0.20 -3.00 20.40
CA ALA A 75 -0.98 -2.95 21.25
C ALA A 75 -2.20 -3.54 20.50
N SER A 76 -3.28 -3.77 21.27
CA SER A 76 -4.57 -4.21 20.73
C SER A 76 -5.69 -3.17 20.95
N ASP A 77 -5.33 -1.97 21.37
CA ASP A 77 -6.30 -0.88 21.60
C ASP A 77 -5.82 0.42 20.96
N ALA A 78 -6.73 1.12 20.30
CA ALA A 78 -6.42 2.36 19.57
C ALA A 78 -5.96 3.50 20.48
N SER A 79 -6.25 3.47 21.79
CA SER A 79 -5.75 4.47 22.75
C SER A 79 -4.22 4.55 22.79
N ALA A 80 -3.53 3.49 22.36
CA ALA A 80 -2.08 3.48 22.22
C ALA A 80 -1.54 4.49 21.17
N PHE A 81 -2.40 5.05 20.31
CA PHE A 81 -2.03 6.12 19.38
C PHE A 81 -2.02 7.51 19.99
N ALA A 82 -2.42 7.65 21.27
CA ALA A 82 -2.38 8.95 21.93
C ALA A 82 -0.98 9.56 21.89
N GLY A 83 -0.89 10.82 21.42
CA GLY A 83 0.40 11.51 21.25
C GLY A 83 1.17 11.18 19.96
N SER A 84 0.61 10.37 19.05
CA SER A 84 1.20 10.17 17.73
C SER A 84 1.17 11.46 16.88
N ASP A 85 2.23 11.70 16.10
CA ASP A 85 2.30 12.79 15.10
C ASP A 85 1.59 12.39 13.82
N LEU A 86 1.73 11.11 13.44
CA LEU A 86 1.17 10.49 12.25
C LEU A 86 0.61 9.12 12.61
N VAL A 87 -0.60 8.81 12.12
CA VAL A 87 -1.13 7.44 12.16
C VAL A 87 -1.41 6.97 10.73
N VAL A 88 -0.79 5.87 10.31
CA VAL A 88 -1.00 5.26 9.00
C VAL A 88 -1.89 4.04 9.13
N GLU A 89 -3.05 4.05 8.51
CA GLU A 89 -3.97 2.93 8.46
C GLU A 89 -3.54 1.96 7.33
N ALA A 90 -3.38 0.68 7.66
CA ALA A 90 -2.96 -0.40 6.77
C ALA A 90 -3.76 -1.71 7.02
N VAL A 91 -5.03 -1.58 7.43
CA VAL A 91 -5.95 -2.70 7.65
C VAL A 91 -6.54 -3.21 6.32
N PRO A 92 -7.26 -4.35 6.30
CA PRO A 92 -7.87 -4.88 5.08
C PRO A 92 -8.70 -3.84 4.31
N GLU A 93 -8.74 -3.97 2.97
CA GLU A 93 -9.36 -3.03 2.03
C GLU A 93 -10.89 -3.12 2.05
N ILE A 94 -11.49 -2.89 3.23
CA ILE A 94 -12.94 -2.92 3.48
C ILE A 94 -13.36 -1.52 3.93
N PRO A 95 -14.17 -0.78 3.12
CA PRO A 95 -14.49 0.62 3.37
C PRO A 95 -15.05 0.90 4.77
N ASP A 96 -16.06 0.15 5.22
CA ASP A 96 -16.69 0.36 6.50
C ASP A 96 -15.76 0.07 7.69
N LEU A 97 -14.89 -0.95 7.56
CA LEU A 97 -13.87 -1.24 8.55
C LEU A 97 -12.90 -0.08 8.68
N LYS A 98 -12.37 0.41 7.53
CA LYS A 98 -11.44 1.54 7.51
C LYS A 98 -12.07 2.79 8.13
N LYS A 99 -13.28 3.17 7.70
CA LYS A 99 -14.01 4.33 8.26
C LYS A 99 -14.19 4.24 9.76
N LYS A 100 -14.61 3.08 10.27
CA LYS A 100 -14.76 2.85 11.71
C LYS A 100 -13.45 3.04 12.48
N LEU A 101 -12.35 2.47 11.98
CA LEU A 101 -11.04 2.55 12.62
C LEU A 101 -10.43 3.96 12.52
N LEU A 102 -10.57 4.62 11.37
CA LEU A 102 -10.12 6.00 11.17
C LEU A 102 -10.85 6.98 12.10
N ALA A 103 -12.16 6.80 12.29
CA ALA A 103 -12.93 7.58 13.27
C ALA A 103 -12.42 7.37 14.70
N SER A 104 -12.07 6.13 15.08
CA SER A 104 -11.51 5.87 16.41
C SER A 104 -10.13 6.52 16.60
N VAL A 105 -9.28 6.53 15.57
CA VAL A 105 -7.98 7.22 15.59
C VAL A 105 -8.17 8.72 15.80
N ALA A 106 -9.12 9.35 15.08
CA ALA A 106 -9.40 10.78 15.22
C ALA A 106 -9.78 11.18 16.64
N GLN A 107 -10.49 10.30 17.36
CA GLN A 107 -10.88 10.52 18.75
C GLN A 107 -9.72 10.41 19.74
N VAL A 108 -8.85 9.39 19.59
CA VAL A 108 -7.77 9.11 20.55
C VAL A 108 -6.49 9.90 20.26
N ALA A 109 -6.29 10.34 19.03
CA ALA A 109 -5.13 11.12 18.60
C ALA A 109 -5.56 12.39 17.83
N PRO A 110 -6.30 13.33 18.47
CA PRO A 110 -6.92 14.48 17.78
C PRO A 110 -5.88 15.46 17.19
N GLY A 111 -4.60 15.37 17.60
CA GLY A 111 -3.49 16.17 17.08
C GLY A 111 -2.78 15.53 15.88
N ALA A 112 -2.95 14.23 15.66
CA ALA A 112 -2.23 13.50 14.65
C ALA A 112 -2.67 13.84 13.22
N VAL A 113 -1.76 13.71 12.25
CA VAL A 113 -2.12 13.50 10.86
C VAL A 113 -2.58 12.06 10.71
N ILE A 114 -3.66 11.84 9.98
CA ILE A 114 -4.19 10.51 9.70
C ILE A 114 -3.95 10.21 8.22
N ALA A 115 -3.28 9.11 7.94
CA ALA A 115 -3.03 8.65 6.59
C ALA A 115 -3.64 7.26 6.35
N THR A 116 -4.12 7.02 5.13
CA THR A 116 -4.55 5.68 4.70
C THR A 116 -3.59 5.12 3.67
N ASN A 117 -3.28 3.82 3.78
CA ASN A 117 -2.47 3.09 2.79
C ASN A 117 -3.36 2.36 1.77
N THR A 118 -4.60 2.79 1.56
CA THR A 118 -5.46 2.22 0.54
C THR A 118 -4.80 2.25 -0.84
N SER A 119 -5.07 1.23 -1.66
CA SER A 119 -4.58 1.16 -3.04
C SER A 119 -5.61 1.60 -4.07
N SER A 120 -6.89 1.73 -3.69
CA SER A 120 -7.97 1.94 -4.64
C SER A 120 -9.17 2.73 -4.11
N LEU A 121 -9.41 2.72 -2.80
CA LEU A 121 -10.56 3.44 -2.21
C LEU A 121 -10.35 4.95 -2.26
N SER A 122 -11.44 5.70 -2.37
CA SER A 122 -11.38 7.16 -2.35
C SER A 122 -10.90 7.68 -1.00
N VAL A 123 -9.85 8.49 -1.04
CA VAL A 123 -9.32 9.20 0.13
C VAL A 123 -10.35 10.18 0.68
N ASP A 124 -11.11 10.86 -0.18
CA ASP A 124 -12.19 11.77 0.21
C ASP A 124 -13.34 11.06 0.91
N ASP A 125 -13.70 9.85 0.44
CA ASP A 125 -14.75 9.06 1.08
C ASP A 125 -14.28 8.56 2.47
N LEU A 126 -13.05 8.10 2.61
CA LEU A 126 -12.48 7.71 3.90
C LEU A 126 -12.33 8.92 4.84
N ALA A 127 -11.91 10.07 4.32
CA ALA A 127 -11.80 11.33 5.09
C ALA A 127 -13.13 11.83 5.65
N SER A 128 -14.28 11.33 5.14
CA SER A 128 -15.61 11.66 5.69
C SER A 128 -15.85 11.09 7.09
N SER A 129 -15.02 10.14 7.53
CA SER A 129 -15.13 9.49 8.84
C SER A 129 -14.32 10.16 9.95
N VAL A 130 -13.53 11.19 9.63
CA VAL A 130 -12.73 11.94 10.62
C VAL A 130 -13.26 13.36 10.80
N ASP A 131 -13.12 13.90 12.01
CA ASP A 131 -13.65 15.23 12.34
C ASP A 131 -12.91 16.36 11.61
N ASP A 132 -11.59 16.20 11.40
CA ASP A 132 -10.76 17.19 10.70
C ASP A 132 -10.10 16.57 9.44
N PRO A 133 -10.81 16.58 8.31
CA PRO A 133 -10.29 16.04 7.04
C PRO A 133 -9.15 16.88 6.44
N THR A 134 -8.85 18.08 6.97
CA THR A 134 -7.69 18.85 6.52
C THR A 134 -6.37 18.17 6.90
N ARG A 135 -6.39 17.32 7.93
CA ARG A 135 -5.26 16.50 8.38
C ARG A 135 -5.32 15.04 7.91
N PHE A 136 -6.12 14.77 6.87
CA PHE A 136 -6.24 13.44 6.26
C PHE A 136 -5.59 13.39 4.89
N ILE A 137 -4.82 12.31 4.62
CA ILE A 137 -4.08 12.13 3.36
C ILE A 137 -3.94 10.65 3.01
N GLY A 138 -3.79 10.31 1.74
CA GLY A 138 -3.35 8.98 1.33
C GLY A 138 -1.82 8.89 1.28
N LEU A 139 -1.25 7.85 1.87
CA LEU A 139 0.15 7.47 1.73
C LEU A 139 0.19 6.02 1.23
N HIS A 140 0.14 5.86 -0.09
CA HIS A 140 0.11 4.55 -0.73
C HIS A 140 1.51 4.01 -0.93
N PHE A 141 1.92 3.09 -0.06
CA PHE A 141 3.17 2.35 -0.11
C PHE A 141 3.04 1.10 -0.98
N PHE A 142 4.17 0.63 -1.52
CA PHE A 142 4.23 -0.54 -2.39
C PHE A 142 4.94 -1.72 -1.71
N ASN A 143 4.39 -2.92 -1.90
CA ASN A 143 4.97 -4.16 -1.37
C ASN A 143 6.13 -4.66 -2.25
N PRO A 144 7.29 -5.04 -1.66
CA PRO A 144 7.64 -4.95 -0.24
C PRO A 144 8.12 -3.54 0.14
N VAL A 145 7.53 -2.95 1.20
CA VAL A 145 7.80 -1.55 1.58
C VAL A 145 9.28 -1.24 1.78
N PRO A 146 10.10 -2.09 2.42
CA PRO A 146 11.52 -1.80 2.59
C PRO A 146 12.33 -1.75 1.29
N ALA A 147 11.84 -2.40 0.23
CA ALA A 147 12.54 -2.46 -1.06
C ALA A 147 11.95 -1.52 -2.12
N SER A 148 10.72 -1.08 -1.94
CA SER A 148 10.06 -0.15 -2.87
C SER A 148 10.54 1.27 -2.65
N GLU A 149 10.82 1.95 -3.76
CA GLU A 149 11.29 3.34 -3.75
C GLU A 149 10.13 4.35 -3.89
N LEU A 150 8.93 3.90 -4.25
CA LEU A 150 7.79 4.78 -4.55
C LEU A 150 6.80 4.87 -3.40
N VAL A 151 6.29 6.08 -3.15
CA VAL A 151 5.07 6.35 -2.37
C VAL A 151 4.19 7.32 -3.14
N GLU A 152 2.91 6.97 -3.36
CA GLU A 152 1.94 7.93 -3.87
C GLU A 152 1.34 8.72 -2.70
N ILE A 153 1.52 10.02 -2.74
CA ILE A 153 0.91 10.99 -1.81
C ILE A 153 -0.43 11.39 -2.41
N VAL A 154 -1.50 10.80 -1.93
CA VAL A 154 -2.85 10.99 -2.51
C VAL A 154 -3.58 12.11 -1.79
N VAL A 155 -3.91 13.14 -2.54
CA VAL A 155 -4.47 14.40 -2.02
C VAL A 155 -5.98 14.41 -2.24
N GLY A 156 -6.74 14.36 -1.15
CA GLY A 156 -8.18 14.57 -1.16
C GLY A 156 -8.56 16.04 -1.32
N ALA A 157 -9.82 16.30 -1.63
CA ALA A 157 -10.33 17.66 -1.86
C ALA A 157 -10.20 18.58 -0.62
N ARG A 158 -10.18 17.99 0.58
CA ARG A 158 -10.09 18.71 1.86
C ARG A 158 -8.71 18.66 2.51
N THR A 159 -7.76 17.89 1.96
CA THR A 159 -6.38 17.82 2.46
C THR A 159 -5.72 19.19 2.42
N ALA A 160 -5.16 19.64 3.54
CA ALA A 160 -4.47 20.94 3.61
C ALA A 160 -3.19 20.96 2.78
N ALA A 161 -2.93 22.09 2.11
CA ALA A 161 -1.77 22.22 1.22
C ALA A 161 -0.41 22.07 1.94
N ASP A 162 -0.32 22.55 3.18
CA ASP A 162 0.88 22.40 4.02
C ASP A 162 1.12 20.94 4.41
N LEU A 163 0.05 20.14 4.57
CA LEU A 163 0.16 18.71 4.83
C LEU A 163 0.79 17.99 3.64
N VAL A 164 0.46 18.37 2.40
CA VAL A 164 1.08 17.78 1.20
C VAL A 164 2.59 18.01 1.22
N THR A 165 3.02 19.23 1.55
CA THR A 165 4.45 19.58 1.67
C THR A 165 5.14 18.77 2.78
N LYS A 166 4.47 18.62 3.94
CA LYS A 166 4.97 17.79 5.05
C LYS A 166 5.11 16.33 4.63
N ALA A 167 4.10 15.77 3.96
CA ALA A 167 4.10 14.38 3.50
C ALA A 167 5.22 14.12 2.48
N GLN A 168 5.49 15.05 1.55
CA GLN A 168 6.64 14.97 0.66
C GLN A 168 7.95 14.92 1.46
N GLY A 169 8.12 15.81 2.46
CA GLY A 169 9.28 15.79 3.33
C GLY A 169 9.45 14.49 4.11
N TRP A 170 8.36 13.88 4.58
CA TRP A 170 8.44 12.58 5.25
C TRP A 170 8.86 11.46 4.29
N VAL A 171 8.29 11.43 3.09
CA VAL A 171 8.64 10.42 2.07
C VAL A 171 10.11 10.55 1.66
N ASP A 172 10.61 11.77 1.49
CA ASP A 172 12.03 12.05 1.24
C ASP A 172 12.90 11.60 2.43
N GLY A 173 12.44 11.85 3.66
CA GLY A 173 13.10 11.40 4.89
C GLY A 173 13.17 9.88 5.02
N LEU A 174 12.22 9.14 4.44
CA LEU A 174 12.23 7.68 4.33
C LEU A 174 13.18 7.16 3.22
N GLY A 175 13.88 8.06 2.49
CA GLY A 175 14.71 7.69 1.35
C GLY A 175 13.92 7.19 0.14
N LYS A 176 12.65 7.61 0.01
CA LYS A 176 11.74 7.18 -1.06
C LYS A 176 11.38 8.35 -1.97
N THR A 177 10.92 8.05 -3.18
CA THR A 177 10.41 9.03 -4.12
C THR A 177 8.90 9.20 -3.93
N GLY A 178 8.48 10.42 -3.55
CA GLY A 178 7.08 10.78 -3.44
C GLY A 178 6.53 11.34 -4.75
N ILE A 179 5.40 10.82 -5.23
CA ILE A 179 4.62 11.48 -6.28
C ILE A 179 3.30 11.97 -5.71
N VAL A 180 2.93 13.20 -6.05
CA VAL A 180 1.67 13.80 -5.59
C VAL A 180 0.60 13.52 -6.63
N VAL A 181 -0.50 12.89 -6.21
CA VAL A 181 -1.64 12.57 -7.07
C VAL A 181 -2.94 13.03 -6.41
N LYS A 182 -3.89 13.50 -7.21
CA LYS A 182 -5.24 13.77 -6.72
C LYS A 182 -5.96 12.46 -6.43
N ASP A 183 -6.83 12.48 -5.41
CA ASP A 183 -7.77 11.38 -5.17
C ASP A 183 -8.57 11.10 -6.44
N SER A 184 -8.33 9.93 -7.00
CA SER A 184 -8.97 9.46 -8.23
C SER A 184 -8.91 7.94 -8.22
N PRO A 185 -9.92 7.24 -8.74
CA PRO A 185 -9.96 5.78 -8.75
C PRO A 185 -8.67 5.15 -9.31
N GLY A 186 -8.00 4.34 -8.48
CA GLY A 186 -6.73 3.67 -8.78
C GLY A 186 -5.50 4.57 -8.80
N PHE A 187 -5.62 5.83 -8.37
CA PHE A 187 -4.53 6.82 -8.31
C PHE A 187 -3.77 6.92 -9.64
N ALA A 188 -2.45 6.95 -9.64
CA ALA A 188 -1.66 6.90 -10.87
C ALA A 188 -1.21 5.47 -11.19
N SER A 189 -0.57 4.77 -10.23
CA SER A 189 0.09 3.49 -10.48
C SER A 189 -0.88 2.34 -10.69
N SER A 190 -1.88 2.19 -9.81
CA SER A 190 -2.86 1.10 -9.94
C SER A 190 -3.70 1.26 -11.19
N ARG A 191 -4.12 2.50 -11.52
CA ARG A 191 -4.89 2.80 -12.73
C ARG A 191 -4.11 2.47 -14.01
N LEU A 192 -2.85 2.89 -14.11
CA LEU A 192 -1.99 2.58 -15.27
C LEU A 192 -1.65 1.10 -15.32
N GLY A 193 -1.28 0.51 -14.18
CA GLY A 193 -0.94 -0.90 -14.10
C GLY A 193 -2.12 -1.82 -14.47
N VAL A 194 -3.35 -1.46 -14.10
CA VAL A 194 -4.55 -2.20 -14.51
C VAL A 194 -4.83 -1.98 -15.99
N ALA A 195 -4.77 -0.74 -16.50
CA ALA A 195 -5.04 -0.47 -17.92
C ALA A 195 -4.12 -1.28 -18.86
N ILE A 196 -2.81 -1.29 -18.56
CA ILE A 196 -1.83 -2.06 -19.33
C ILE A 196 -2.07 -3.58 -19.21
N ALA A 197 -2.37 -4.04 -17.99
CA ALA A 197 -2.62 -5.46 -17.75
C ALA A 197 -3.89 -5.95 -18.47
N LEU A 198 -4.99 -5.18 -18.43
CA LEU A 198 -6.23 -5.55 -19.11
C LEU A 198 -6.05 -5.61 -20.64
N GLU A 199 -5.30 -4.66 -21.21
CA GLU A 199 -5.01 -4.70 -22.65
C GLU A 199 -4.14 -5.91 -23.01
N ALA A 200 -3.10 -6.22 -22.23
CA ALA A 200 -2.29 -7.41 -22.43
C ALA A 200 -3.13 -8.72 -22.35
N MET A 201 -4.10 -8.77 -21.45
CA MET A 201 -5.02 -9.92 -21.33
C MET A 201 -5.96 -10.03 -22.53
N ARG A 202 -6.49 -8.91 -23.07
CA ARG A 202 -7.28 -8.89 -24.31
C ARG A 202 -6.46 -9.41 -25.49
N MET A 203 -5.21 -8.99 -25.61
CA MET A 203 -4.32 -9.50 -26.66
C MET A 203 -4.11 -11.03 -26.59
N VAL A 204 -4.06 -11.61 -25.37
CA VAL A 204 -4.03 -13.08 -25.22
C VAL A 204 -5.36 -13.69 -25.63
N GLU A 205 -6.49 -13.13 -25.20
CA GLU A 205 -7.84 -13.61 -25.50
C GLU A 205 -8.14 -13.57 -27.01
N GLU A 206 -7.70 -12.52 -27.70
CA GLU A 206 -7.84 -12.31 -29.14
C GLU A 206 -6.83 -13.13 -29.97
N GLY A 207 -5.88 -13.80 -29.34
CA GLY A 207 -4.86 -14.59 -30.01
C GLY A 207 -3.82 -13.77 -30.77
N VAL A 208 -3.60 -12.50 -30.36
CA VAL A 208 -2.61 -11.61 -31.00
C VAL A 208 -1.20 -12.14 -30.79
N ALA A 209 -0.85 -12.57 -29.57
CA ALA A 209 0.43 -13.18 -29.25
C ALA A 209 0.33 -14.02 -27.96
N SER A 210 1.35 -14.82 -27.69
CA SER A 210 1.48 -15.54 -26.43
C SER A 210 1.71 -14.56 -25.25
N ALA A 211 1.36 -14.98 -24.03
CA ALA A 211 1.63 -14.21 -22.82
C ALA A 211 3.13 -13.84 -22.70
N ALA A 212 4.01 -14.77 -23.06
CA ALA A 212 5.45 -14.56 -23.03
C ALA A 212 5.92 -13.50 -24.04
N ASP A 213 5.40 -13.53 -25.27
CA ASP A 213 5.78 -12.57 -26.32
C ASP A 213 5.27 -11.16 -26.01
N ILE A 214 4.05 -11.02 -25.45
CA ILE A 214 3.49 -9.74 -25.00
C ILE A 214 4.38 -9.16 -23.90
N ASP A 215 4.77 -9.97 -22.91
CA ASP A 215 5.63 -9.52 -21.82
C ASP A 215 7.03 -9.12 -22.33
N ILE A 216 7.62 -9.88 -23.26
CA ILE A 216 8.90 -9.55 -23.89
C ILE A 216 8.81 -8.24 -24.69
N ALA A 217 7.72 -7.99 -25.40
CA ALA A 217 7.51 -6.74 -26.12
C ALA A 217 7.57 -5.52 -25.20
N MET A 218 6.96 -5.60 -24.01
CA MET A 218 7.00 -4.51 -23.02
C MET A 218 8.37 -4.39 -22.37
N GLN A 219 9.04 -5.51 -22.08
CA GLN A 219 10.37 -5.48 -21.46
C GLN A 219 11.43 -4.91 -22.41
N LEU A 220 11.48 -5.37 -23.65
CA LEU A 220 12.52 -4.97 -24.59
C LEU A 220 12.17 -3.71 -25.36
N GLY A 221 10.90 -3.53 -25.76
CA GLY A 221 10.44 -2.37 -26.50
C GLY A 221 10.33 -1.11 -25.66
N TYR A 222 9.79 -1.22 -24.44
CA TYR A 222 9.52 -0.09 -23.55
C TYR A 222 10.37 -0.07 -22.28
N LYS A 223 11.30 -1.03 -22.10
CA LYS A 223 12.21 -1.13 -20.97
C LYS A 223 11.49 -1.32 -19.63
N HIS A 224 10.32 -1.94 -19.62
CA HIS A 224 9.69 -2.36 -18.37
C HIS A 224 10.55 -3.42 -17.69
N PRO A 225 10.76 -3.36 -16.38
CA PRO A 225 11.55 -4.35 -15.64
C PRO A 225 10.91 -5.75 -15.67
N MET A 226 9.60 -5.80 -15.88
CA MET A 226 8.78 -7.02 -15.98
C MET A 226 7.58 -6.77 -16.88
N GLY A 227 7.15 -7.79 -17.61
CA GLY A 227 5.98 -7.69 -18.48
C GLY A 227 4.66 -7.64 -17.67
N PRO A 228 3.57 -7.12 -18.29
CA PRO A 228 2.30 -6.87 -17.61
C PRO A 228 1.59 -8.13 -17.10
N LEU A 229 1.68 -9.26 -17.84
CA LEU A 229 1.03 -10.50 -17.45
C LEU A 229 1.77 -11.19 -16.31
N LYS A 230 3.11 -11.20 -16.34
CA LYS A 230 3.93 -11.69 -15.23
C LYS A 230 3.76 -10.84 -13.96
N THR A 231 3.67 -9.53 -14.11
CA THR A 231 3.36 -8.60 -13.01
C THR A 231 1.99 -8.89 -12.42
N THR A 232 1.00 -9.20 -13.27
CA THR A 232 -0.36 -9.56 -12.82
C THR A 232 -0.36 -10.84 -12.00
N ASP A 233 0.38 -11.88 -12.42
CA ASP A 233 0.53 -13.12 -11.66
C ASP A 233 1.20 -12.89 -10.29
N LEU A 234 2.12 -11.93 -10.18
CA LEU A 234 2.73 -11.56 -8.89
C LEU A 234 1.79 -10.81 -7.96
N VAL A 235 0.97 -9.92 -8.51
CA VAL A 235 -0.04 -9.17 -7.74
C VAL A 235 -1.17 -10.08 -7.28
N GLY A 236 -1.60 -10.98 -8.15
CA GLY A 236 -2.74 -11.87 -8.01
C GLY A 236 -3.91 -11.45 -8.91
N LEU A 237 -4.44 -12.43 -9.66
CA LEU A 237 -5.51 -12.20 -10.63
C LEU A 237 -6.81 -11.77 -9.96
N ASP A 238 -7.12 -12.30 -8.78
CA ASP A 238 -8.28 -11.88 -7.97
C ASP A 238 -8.18 -10.40 -7.53
N VAL A 239 -6.99 -9.96 -7.13
CA VAL A 239 -6.73 -8.54 -6.80
C VAL A 239 -6.90 -7.66 -8.04
N ARG A 240 -6.36 -8.11 -9.20
CA ARG A 240 -6.53 -7.41 -10.47
C ARG A 240 -7.98 -7.31 -10.89
N LEU A 241 -8.75 -8.40 -10.75
CA LEU A 241 -10.17 -8.43 -11.06
C LEU A 241 -10.95 -7.43 -10.19
N ALA A 242 -10.76 -7.47 -8.89
CA ALA A 242 -11.44 -6.57 -7.96
C ALA A 242 -11.15 -5.08 -8.26
N ILE A 243 -9.89 -4.73 -8.53
CA ILE A 243 -9.51 -3.36 -8.90
C ILE A 243 -10.12 -2.98 -10.26
N ALA A 244 -10.08 -3.87 -11.25
CA ALA A 244 -10.65 -3.60 -12.58
C ALA A 244 -12.16 -3.36 -12.51
N GLU A 245 -12.91 -4.17 -11.76
CA GLU A 245 -14.34 -4.00 -11.53
C GLU A 245 -14.66 -2.67 -10.84
N TYR A 246 -13.90 -2.31 -9.81
CA TYR A 246 -14.04 -0.99 -9.17
C TYR A 246 -13.76 0.15 -10.16
N LEU A 247 -12.69 0.06 -10.96
CA LEU A 247 -12.38 1.06 -11.97
C LEU A 247 -13.43 1.11 -13.09
N ALA A 248 -14.00 -0.04 -13.49
CA ALA A 248 -15.08 -0.09 -14.47
C ALA A 248 -16.34 0.60 -13.95
N SER A 249 -16.71 0.38 -12.68
CA SER A 249 -17.89 1.01 -12.07
C SER A 249 -17.75 2.53 -11.92
N THR A 250 -16.52 3.06 -11.81
CA THR A 250 -16.24 4.47 -11.56
C THR A 250 -15.77 5.25 -12.79
N LEU A 251 -15.01 4.61 -13.68
CA LEU A 251 -14.38 5.24 -14.86
C LEU A 251 -14.91 4.72 -16.20
N GLY A 252 -15.84 3.75 -16.16
CA GLY A 252 -16.51 3.22 -17.33
C GLY A 252 -15.84 2.01 -17.98
N SER A 253 -16.45 1.55 -19.08
CA SER A 253 -16.18 0.27 -19.74
C SER A 253 -14.75 0.03 -20.22
N ARG A 254 -13.92 1.07 -20.32
CA ARG A 254 -12.49 0.91 -20.67
C ARG A 254 -11.71 0.05 -19.65
N PHE A 255 -12.22 -0.09 -18.43
CA PHE A 255 -11.66 -0.93 -17.38
C PHE A 255 -12.42 -2.24 -17.18
N GLU A 256 -13.39 -2.55 -18.05
CA GLU A 256 -14.12 -3.82 -17.97
C GLU A 256 -13.17 -5.00 -18.07
N PRO A 257 -13.17 -5.90 -17.08
CA PRO A 257 -12.28 -7.07 -17.10
C PRO A 257 -12.59 -7.99 -18.27
N PRO A 258 -11.59 -8.41 -19.07
CA PRO A 258 -11.78 -9.40 -20.14
C PRO A 258 -12.16 -10.76 -19.56
N GLN A 259 -12.81 -11.59 -20.37
CA GLN A 259 -13.35 -12.88 -19.92
C GLN A 259 -12.24 -13.82 -19.43
N VAL A 260 -11.08 -13.80 -20.07
CA VAL A 260 -9.92 -14.63 -19.66
C VAL A 260 -9.51 -14.36 -18.20
N LEU A 261 -9.64 -13.12 -17.70
CA LEU A 261 -9.34 -12.81 -16.30
C LEU A 261 -10.38 -13.41 -15.37
N ARG A 262 -11.67 -13.27 -15.71
CA ARG A 262 -12.79 -13.83 -14.92
C ARG A 262 -12.69 -15.35 -14.84
N ASP A 263 -12.47 -16.02 -15.98
CA ASP A 263 -12.34 -17.46 -16.08
C ASP A 263 -11.18 -18.01 -15.26
N LYS A 264 -10.02 -17.31 -15.28
CA LYS A 264 -8.87 -17.71 -14.47
C LYS A 264 -9.14 -17.59 -12.98
N VAL A 265 -9.77 -16.51 -12.55
CA VAL A 265 -10.13 -16.31 -11.14
C VAL A 265 -11.15 -17.36 -10.69
N GLU A 266 -12.16 -17.68 -11.50
CA GLU A 266 -13.16 -18.71 -11.21
C GLU A 266 -12.52 -20.11 -11.07
N ARG A 267 -11.49 -20.43 -11.87
CA ARG A 267 -10.73 -21.67 -11.77
C ARG A 267 -9.71 -21.69 -10.64
N GLY A 268 -9.55 -20.60 -9.88
CA GLY A 268 -8.54 -20.50 -8.83
C GLY A 268 -7.10 -20.35 -9.32
N GLU A 269 -6.91 -20.00 -10.60
CA GLU A 269 -5.62 -19.70 -11.23
C GLU A 269 -5.19 -18.26 -10.89
N LEU A 270 -4.81 -18.01 -9.61
CA LEU A 270 -4.61 -16.66 -9.09
C LEU A 270 -3.17 -16.14 -9.23
N GLY A 271 -2.34 -16.77 -10.06
CA GLY A 271 -0.94 -16.42 -10.26
C GLY A 271 0.00 -17.15 -9.32
N ARG A 272 1.13 -16.51 -8.99
CA ARG A 272 2.21 -17.15 -8.20
C ARG A 272 1.73 -17.73 -6.87
N LYS A 273 0.78 -17.11 -6.20
CA LYS A 273 0.27 -17.56 -4.89
C LYS A 273 -0.44 -18.92 -4.93
N THR A 274 -0.94 -19.34 -6.09
CA THR A 274 -1.58 -20.64 -6.32
C THR A 274 -0.78 -21.54 -7.26
N GLY A 275 0.42 -21.10 -7.70
CA GLY A 275 1.28 -21.85 -8.61
C GLY A 275 0.87 -21.75 -10.10
N GLN A 276 -0.28 -21.17 -10.41
CA GLN A 276 -0.83 -21.07 -11.76
C GLN A 276 -1.53 -19.72 -11.96
N GLY A 277 -1.25 -19.09 -13.11
CA GLY A 277 -1.88 -17.88 -13.62
C GLY A 277 -1.77 -17.79 -15.12
N PHE A 278 -1.24 -16.70 -15.68
CA PHE A 278 -0.76 -16.64 -17.06
C PHE A 278 0.49 -17.49 -17.27
N TYR A 279 1.22 -17.73 -16.18
CA TYR A 279 2.40 -18.60 -16.12
C TYR A 279 2.21 -19.71 -15.09
N THR A 280 3.04 -20.76 -15.21
CA THR A 280 3.26 -21.75 -14.14
C THR A 280 4.45 -21.28 -13.28
N TRP A 281 4.31 -21.38 -11.95
CA TRP A 281 5.26 -20.84 -10.97
C TRP A 281 5.86 -21.93 -10.08
#